data_9eacc800c4a619057513b5c6e07d94a6
#
_entry.id   9eacc800c4a619057513b5c6e07d94a6
#
_cell.length_a   1.000
_cell.length_b   1.000
_cell.length_c   1.000
_cell.angle_alpha   90.00
_cell.angle_beta   90.00
_cell.angle_gamma   90.00
#
_symmetry.space_group_name_H-M   'P 1'
#
loop_
_entity.id
_entity.type
_entity.pdbx_description
1 polymer ?
#
loop_
_entity_poly.entity_id
_entity_poly.type
_entity_poly.pdbx_seq_one_letter_code
_entity_poly.pdbx_strand_id
1 'polypeptide(L)'
;MKNLSFKVKSEYEFSYNEYNPSDNNIDSILSEKEVFDAHFVLADYFISRGEMARFGILNYNLLSSAVARQSVGYAGCAKWKDLYSKVSTLAYGLDKNHAFQDGNKRTALLCMLLALHRNKRCLTCKKKELETLLVRVAANEMEKYKEFKKFKKRYNGDAEIVYMANFLRKNSRIINNNFRSITYEEFNKKLKRIIKF
;
A
#
# COMPACT_ATOMS: atom_id res chain seq x y z
N MET A 1 -19.31 -2.17 2.93
CA MET A 1 -18.91 -0.79 2.60
C MET A 1 -20.15 0.09 2.37
N LYS A 2 -20.62 0.80 3.43
CA LYS A 2 -21.93 1.50 3.39
C LYS A 2 -21.93 2.83 2.61
N ASN A 3 -20.77 3.40 2.28
CA ASN A 3 -20.65 4.79 1.79
C ASN A 3 -20.00 4.93 0.40
N LEU A 4 -19.97 3.88 -0.40
CA LEU A 4 -19.50 3.96 -1.80
C LEU A 4 -20.62 4.49 -2.70
N SER A 5 -20.26 5.23 -3.76
CA SER A 5 -21.19 5.60 -4.83
C SER A 5 -21.76 4.34 -5.51
N PHE A 6 -22.95 4.46 -6.08
CA PHE A 6 -23.66 3.31 -6.67
C PHE A 6 -22.79 2.50 -7.65
N LYS A 7 -22.12 3.18 -8.58
CA LYS A 7 -21.25 2.54 -9.58
C LYS A 7 -20.11 1.76 -8.95
N VAL A 8 -19.42 2.35 -7.97
CA VAL A 8 -18.28 1.71 -7.31
C VAL A 8 -18.74 0.59 -6.38
N LYS A 9 -19.89 0.76 -5.74
CA LYS A 9 -20.50 -0.26 -4.89
C LYS A 9 -20.88 -1.51 -5.68
N SER A 10 -21.49 -1.35 -6.85
CA SER A 10 -21.88 -2.46 -7.73
C SER A 10 -20.65 -3.28 -8.15
N GLU A 11 -19.58 -2.62 -8.59
CA GLU A 11 -18.33 -3.30 -8.96
C GLU A 11 -17.64 -3.94 -7.75
N TYR A 12 -17.67 -3.29 -6.58
CA TYR A 12 -17.17 -3.86 -5.33
C TYR A 12 -17.89 -5.17 -4.99
N GLU A 13 -19.23 -5.18 -5.01
CA GLU A 13 -20.05 -6.35 -4.69
C GLU A 13 -19.82 -7.48 -5.68
N PHE A 14 -19.75 -7.16 -6.97
CA PHE A 14 -19.43 -8.12 -8.03
C PHE A 14 -18.07 -8.77 -7.80
N SER A 15 -17.02 -7.97 -7.71
CA SER A 15 -15.65 -8.45 -7.50
C SER A 15 -15.49 -9.19 -6.16
N TYR A 16 -16.17 -8.74 -5.10
CA TYR A 16 -16.12 -9.38 -3.81
C TYR A 16 -16.72 -10.80 -3.85
N ASN A 17 -17.87 -10.97 -4.51
CA ASN A 17 -18.53 -12.27 -4.66
C ASN A 17 -17.74 -13.21 -5.57
N GLU A 18 -17.07 -12.68 -6.60
CA GLU A 18 -16.26 -13.46 -7.52
C GLU A 18 -14.97 -13.97 -6.85
N TYR A 19 -14.26 -13.10 -6.12
CA TYR A 19 -12.92 -13.41 -5.64
C TYR A 19 -12.87 -13.80 -4.16
N ASN A 20 -13.88 -13.44 -3.38
CA ASN A 20 -13.96 -13.70 -1.95
C ASN A 20 -12.64 -13.42 -1.20
N PRO A 21 -12.13 -12.16 -1.21
CA PRO A 21 -10.82 -11.84 -0.69
C PRO A 21 -10.67 -12.21 0.78
N SER A 22 -9.59 -12.90 1.11
CA SER A 22 -9.31 -13.41 2.46
C SER A 22 -9.08 -12.26 3.46
N ASP A 23 -9.71 -12.37 4.62
CA ASP A 23 -9.47 -11.46 5.77
C ASP A 23 -8.43 -12.01 6.75
N ASN A 24 -7.71 -13.06 6.35
CA ASN A 24 -6.69 -13.68 7.19
C ASN A 24 -5.41 -12.84 7.22
N ASN A 25 -4.99 -12.45 8.43
CA ASN A 25 -3.81 -11.63 8.69
C ASN A 25 -2.66 -12.41 9.37
N ILE A 26 -2.63 -13.74 9.24
CA ILE A 26 -1.52 -14.53 9.82
C ILE A 26 -0.21 -14.07 9.17
N ASP A 27 0.68 -13.53 9.98
CA ASP A 27 1.98 -12.97 9.58
C ASP A 27 1.94 -11.79 8.59
N SER A 28 0.77 -11.27 8.23
CA SER A 28 0.58 -10.12 7.36
C SER A 28 0.14 -8.88 8.16
N ILE A 29 0.52 -7.69 7.70
CA ILE A 29 0.10 -6.41 8.30
C ILE A 29 -1.26 -5.99 7.76
N LEU A 30 -1.53 -6.27 6.48
CA LEU A 30 -2.82 -6.09 5.83
C LEU A 30 -3.23 -7.38 5.12
N SER A 31 -4.51 -7.73 5.24
CA SER A 31 -5.13 -8.85 4.51
C SER A 31 -5.42 -8.48 3.05
N GLU A 32 -5.77 -9.49 2.25
CA GLU A 32 -6.27 -9.27 0.87
C GLU A 32 -7.52 -8.40 0.88
N LYS A 33 -8.45 -8.71 1.80
CA LYS A 33 -9.68 -7.94 1.95
C LYS A 33 -9.41 -6.47 2.28
N GLU A 34 -8.46 -6.18 3.15
CA GLU A 34 -8.13 -4.80 3.53
C GLU A 34 -7.50 -4.02 2.38
N VAL A 35 -6.65 -4.66 1.58
CA VAL A 35 -6.08 -4.04 0.37
C VAL A 35 -7.16 -3.84 -0.69
N PHE A 36 -8.04 -4.82 -0.87
CA PHE A 36 -9.21 -4.75 -1.76
C PHE A 36 -10.12 -3.58 -1.35
N ASP A 37 -10.51 -3.51 -0.09
CA ASP A 37 -11.34 -2.43 0.47
C ASP A 37 -10.68 -1.05 0.27
N ALA A 38 -9.37 -0.94 0.51
CA ALA A 38 -8.61 0.29 0.31
C ALA A 38 -8.63 0.77 -1.15
N HIS A 39 -8.52 -0.15 -2.11
CA HIS A 39 -8.63 0.18 -3.53
C HIS A 39 -9.99 0.78 -3.89
N PHE A 40 -11.09 0.15 -3.46
CA PHE A 40 -12.42 0.64 -3.80
C PHE A 40 -12.79 1.96 -3.12
N VAL A 41 -12.32 2.20 -1.89
CA VAL A 41 -12.45 3.52 -1.24
C VAL A 41 -11.68 4.60 -2.02
N LEU A 42 -10.49 4.27 -2.48
CA LEU A 42 -9.67 5.16 -3.29
C LEU A 42 -10.33 5.43 -4.66
N ALA A 43 -10.83 4.39 -5.32
CA ALA A 43 -11.53 4.50 -6.59
C ALA A 43 -12.74 5.43 -6.48
N ASP A 44 -13.58 5.27 -5.46
CA ASP A 44 -14.75 6.13 -5.23
C ASP A 44 -14.37 7.61 -5.09
N TYR A 45 -13.30 7.88 -4.36
CA TYR A 45 -12.79 9.22 -4.18
C TYR A 45 -12.31 9.86 -5.49
N PHE A 46 -11.57 9.11 -6.33
CA PHE A 46 -10.99 9.66 -7.56
C PHE A 46 -12.00 9.71 -8.73
N ILE A 47 -12.94 8.76 -8.79
CA ILE A 47 -14.03 8.78 -9.79
C ILE A 47 -14.92 9.98 -9.57
N SER A 48 -15.29 10.28 -8.32
CA SER A 48 -16.13 11.44 -7.99
C SER A 48 -15.50 12.78 -8.40
N ARG A 49 -14.19 12.79 -8.72
CA ARG A 49 -13.44 13.96 -9.17
C ARG A 49 -13.10 13.94 -10.66
N GLY A 50 -13.45 12.88 -11.36
CA GLY A 50 -13.06 12.71 -12.75
C GLY A 50 -11.58 12.35 -12.96
N GLU A 51 -10.88 11.97 -11.89
CA GLU A 51 -9.43 11.71 -11.88
C GLU A 51 -9.09 10.21 -12.04
N MET A 52 -10.10 9.34 -12.15
CA MET A 52 -9.96 7.91 -12.41
C MET A 52 -11.09 7.45 -13.35
N ALA A 53 -10.73 6.92 -14.51
CA ALA A 53 -11.70 6.46 -15.50
C ALA A 53 -12.00 4.95 -15.38
N ARG A 54 -11.01 4.17 -14.95
CA ARG A 54 -11.09 2.72 -14.79
C ARG A 54 -10.81 2.35 -13.34
N PHE A 55 -11.43 1.30 -12.85
CA PHE A 55 -11.23 0.79 -11.49
C PHE A 55 -11.70 -0.66 -11.40
N GLY A 56 -11.39 -1.30 -10.28
CA GLY A 56 -11.68 -2.71 -10.06
C GLY A 56 -10.44 -3.60 -10.27
N ILE A 57 -10.65 -4.88 -10.11
CA ILE A 57 -9.59 -5.88 -10.19
C ILE A 57 -9.28 -6.17 -11.65
N LEU A 58 -8.02 -6.09 -12.04
CA LEU A 58 -7.53 -6.55 -13.34
C LEU A 58 -7.11 -8.03 -13.26
N ASN A 59 -6.42 -8.40 -12.19
CA ASN A 59 -5.98 -9.76 -11.96
C ASN A 59 -5.85 -10.04 -10.47
N TYR A 60 -6.74 -10.88 -9.94
CA TYR A 60 -6.79 -11.19 -8.51
C TYR A 60 -5.55 -11.98 -8.03
N ASN A 61 -5.01 -12.87 -8.85
CA ASN A 61 -3.81 -13.63 -8.47
C ASN A 61 -2.60 -12.71 -8.24
N LEU A 62 -2.53 -11.59 -8.97
CA LEU A 62 -1.50 -10.58 -8.77
C LEU A 62 -1.71 -9.80 -7.48
N LEU A 63 -2.97 -9.57 -7.06
CA LEU A 63 -3.30 -8.99 -5.76
C LEU A 63 -2.90 -9.93 -4.63
N SER A 64 -3.34 -11.18 -4.68
CA SER A 64 -2.97 -12.23 -3.72
C SER A 64 -1.47 -12.37 -3.59
N SER A 65 -0.76 -12.43 -4.72
CA SER A 65 0.71 -12.49 -4.75
C SER A 65 1.36 -11.28 -4.07
N ALA A 66 0.84 -10.07 -4.31
CA ALA A 66 1.37 -8.86 -3.67
C ALA A 66 1.19 -8.89 -2.15
N VAL A 67 0.03 -9.37 -1.67
CA VAL A 67 -0.27 -9.47 -0.23
C VAL A 67 0.56 -10.58 0.42
N ALA A 68 0.67 -11.75 -0.21
CA ALA A 68 1.42 -12.90 0.29
C ALA A 68 2.93 -12.62 0.46
N ARG A 69 3.48 -11.60 -0.23
CA ARG A 69 4.88 -11.18 -0.05
C ARG A 69 5.23 -10.83 1.40
N GLN A 70 4.26 -10.42 2.20
CA GLN A 70 4.47 -10.03 3.60
C GLN A 70 4.85 -11.23 4.49
N SER A 71 4.35 -12.41 4.16
CA SER A 71 4.53 -13.66 4.92
C SER A 71 5.51 -14.64 4.26
N VAL A 72 6.20 -14.24 3.19
CA VAL A 72 7.22 -15.09 2.56
C VAL A 72 8.30 -15.47 3.57
N GLY A 73 8.61 -16.76 3.63
CA GLY A 73 9.64 -17.31 4.49
C GLY A 73 10.14 -18.66 4.00
N TYR A 74 11.17 -19.19 4.68
CA TYR A 74 11.72 -20.51 4.44
C TYR A 74 12.09 -21.17 5.77
N ALA A 75 11.80 -22.45 5.91
CA ALA A 75 12.10 -23.25 7.11
C ALA A 75 11.69 -22.57 8.44
N GLY A 76 10.47 -22.01 8.51
CA GLY A 76 9.95 -21.33 9.69
C GLY A 76 10.53 -19.92 9.94
N CYS A 77 11.43 -19.45 9.08
CA CYS A 77 12.02 -18.12 9.20
C CYS A 77 11.37 -17.15 8.21
N ALA A 78 10.67 -16.11 8.72
CA ALA A 78 10.12 -15.06 7.88
C ALA A 78 11.25 -14.26 7.21
N LYS A 79 11.15 -14.03 5.89
CA LYS A 79 12.08 -13.18 5.14
C LYS A 79 12.01 -11.72 5.61
N TRP A 80 10.80 -11.22 5.80
CA TRP A 80 10.53 -9.85 6.24
C TRP A 80 10.09 -9.85 7.71
N LYS A 81 11.02 -9.56 8.64
CA LYS A 81 10.80 -9.73 10.09
C LYS A 81 10.21 -8.47 10.75
N ASP A 82 10.49 -7.29 10.23
CA ASP A 82 10.06 -6.04 10.85
C ASP A 82 8.95 -5.34 10.06
N LEU A 83 8.25 -4.43 10.74
CA LEU A 83 7.15 -3.64 10.19
C LEU A 83 7.50 -2.99 8.84
N TYR A 84 8.65 -2.31 8.78
CA TYR A 84 9.01 -1.51 7.60
C TYR A 84 9.32 -2.39 6.40
N SER A 85 9.94 -3.53 6.61
CA SER A 85 10.20 -4.52 5.55
C SER A 85 8.90 -5.13 5.03
N LYS A 86 7.96 -5.49 5.92
CA LYS A 86 6.64 -6.01 5.53
C LYS A 86 5.82 -4.96 4.78
N VAL A 87 5.77 -3.72 5.25
CA VAL A 87 5.09 -2.60 4.57
C VAL A 87 5.70 -2.33 3.19
N SER A 88 7.03 -2.34 3.10
CA SER A 88 7.73 -2.07 1.85
C SER A 88 7.53 -3.17 0.81
N THR A 89 7.56 -4.45 1.22
CA THR A 89 7.33 -5.55 0.27
C THR A 89 5.90 -5.60 -0.23
N LEU A 90 4.90 -5.27 0.62
CA LEU A 90 3.50 -5.11 0.20
C LEU A 90 3.36 -3.97 -0.81
N ALA A 91 3.86 -2.77 -0.48
CA ALA A 91 3.77 -1.61 -1.35
C ALA A 91 4.48 -1.84 -2.69
N TYR A 92 5.65 -2.48 -2.66
CA TYR A 92 6.39 -2.88 -3.84
C TYR A 92 5.56 -3.84 -4.73
N GLY A 93 4.95 -4.87 -4.13
CA GLY A 93 4.12 -5.83 -4.85
C GLY A 93 2.90 -5.15 -5.50
N LEU A 94 2.18 -4.32 -4.76
CA LEU A 94 1.01 -3.58 -5.27
C LEU A 94 1.37 -2.62 -6.41
N ASP A 95 2.54 -1.98 -6.33
CA ASP A 95 3.01 -1.04 -7.34
C ASP A 95 3.49 -1.74 -8.62
N LYS A 96 4.13 -2.90 -8.50
CA LYS A 96 4.74 -3.64 -9.61
C LYS A 96 3.80 -4.63 -10.30
N ASN A 97 2.93 -5.29 -9.57
CA ASN A 97 2.12 -6.38 -10.11
C ASN A 97 0.96 -5.89 -10.99
N HIS A 98 0.58 -4.61 -10.91
CA HIS A 98 -0.57 -4.07 -11.66
C HIS A 98 -1.86 -4.89 -11.48
N ALA A 99 -2.20 -5.21 -10.23
CA ALA A 99 -3.38 -6.02 -9.90
C ALA A 99 -4.71 -5.33 -10.18
N PHE A 100 -4.73 -4.00 -10.23
CA PHE A 100 -5.91 -3.16 -10.47
C PHE A 100 -5.87 -2.53 -11.86
N GLN A 101 -7.05 -2.24 -12.42
CA GLN A 101 -7.18 -1.59 -13.73
C GLN A 101 -6.50 -0.21 -13.78
N ASP A 102 -6.59 0.56 -12.70
CA ASP A 102 -5.87 1.82 -12.46
C ASP A 102 -5.65 1.99 -10.95
N GLY A 103 -4.86 2.99 -10.57
CA GLY A 103 -4.64 3.36 -9.17
C GLY A 103 -3.68 2.45 -8.41
N ASN A 104 -2.90 1.57 -9.04
CA ASN A 104 -1.97 0.67 -8.35
C ASN A 104 -1.00 1.42 -7.42
N LYS A 105 -0.34 2.49 -7.90
CA LYS A 105 0.54 3.33 -7.07
C LYS A 105 -0.19 4.01 -5.92
N ARG A 106 -1.40 4.51 -6.17
CA ARG A 106 -2.23 5.18 -5.17
C ARG A 106 -2.69 4.20 -4.09
N THR A 107 -3.07 2.98 -4.50
CA THR A 107 -3.44 1.89 -3.57
C THR A 107 -2.22 1.45 -2.74
N ALA A 108 -1.04 1.30 -3.37
CA ALA A 108 0.20 0.99 -2.66
C ALA A 108 0.53 2.05 -1.60
N LEU A 109 0.42 3.34 -1.94
CA LEU A 109 0.61 4.46 -1.01
C LEU A 109 -0.40 4.41 0.14
N LEU A 110 -1.68 4.23 -0.17
CA LEU A 110 -2.74 4.16 0.85
C LEU A 110 -2.51 2.99 1.81
N CYS A 111 -2.22 1.79 1.29
CA CYS A 111 -1.94 0.61 2.10
C CYS A 111 -0.69 0.80 2.97
N MET A 112 0.36 1.42 2.44
CA MET A 112 1.55 1.77 3.22
C MET A 112 1.22 2.68 4.40
N LEU A 113 0.45 3.75 4.17
CA LEU A 113 0.04 4.70 5.21
C LEU A 113 -0.87 4.04 6.24
N LEU A 114 -1.83 3.22 5.80
CA LEU A 114 -2.74 2.47 6.67
C LEU A 114 -1.98 1.50 7.57
N ALA A 115 -1.06 0.72 7.00
CA ALA A 115 -0.24 -0.24 7.73
C ALA A 115 0.64 0.44 8.78
N LEU A 116 1.29 1.54 8.45
CA LEU A 116 2.10 2.32 9.39
C LEU A 116 1.23 2.92 10.51
N HIS A 117 0.09 3.52 10.15
CA HIS A 117 -0.81 4.14 11.12
C HIS A 117 -1.38 3.11 12.11
N ARG A 118 -1.81 1.94 11.63
CA ARG A 118 -2.26 0.82 12.47
C ARG A 118 -1.20 0.38 13.48
N ASN A 119 0.06 0.46 13.09
CA ASN A 119 1.20 0.16 13.96
C ASN A 119 1.73 1.39 14.72
N LYS A 120 0.89 2.40 14.94
CA LYS A 120 1.21 3.62 15.69
C LYS A 120 2.44 4.36 15.14
N ARG A 121 2.59 4.38 13.81
CA ARG A 121 3.66 5.11 13.13
C ARG A 121 3.06 6.17 12.22
N CYS A 122 3.67 7.35 12.18
CA CYS A 122 3.38 8.37 11.19
C CYS A 122 4.65 8.78 10.46
N LEU A 123 4.50 9.13 9.18
CA LEU A 123 5.60 9.64 8.37
C LEU A 123 5.88 11.10 8.68
N THR A 124 7.16 11.46 8.66
CA THR A 124 7.68 12.81 8.87
C THR A 124 8.26 13.44 7.60
N CYS A 125 8.44 12.63 6.54
CA CYS A 125 8.88 13.12 5.23
C CYS A 125 7.79 13.94 4.54
N LYS A 126 8.20 14.74 3.56
CA LYS A 126 7.26 15.45 2.69
C LYS A 126 6.52 14.46 1.80
N LYS A 127 5.24 14.75 1.53
CA LYS A 127 4.40 13.97 0.62
C LYS A 127 5.10 13.69 -0.71
N LYS A 128 5.69 14.71 -1.33
CA LYS A 128 6.40 14.60 -2.61
C LYS A 128 7.57 13.61 -2.58
N GLU A 129 8.25 13.46 -1.45
CA GLU A 129 9.37 12.50 -1.32
C GLU A 129 8.86 11.06 -1.35
N LEU A 130 7.72 10.80 -0.70
CA LEU A 130 7.08 9.49 -0.69
C LEU A 130 6.50 9.13 -2.06
N GLU A 131 5.84 10.09 -2.72
CA GLU A 131 5.34 9.94 -4.09
C GLU A 131 6.49 9.65 -5.07
N THR A 132 7.58 10.42 -4.98
CA THR A 132 8.76 10.22 -5.81
C THR A 132 9.37 8.83 -5.59
N LEU A 133 9.37 8.34 -4.35
CA LEU A 133 9.86 6.99 -4.04
C LEU A 133 9.06 5.93 -4.80
N LEU A 134 7.72 5.95 -4.71
CA LEU A 134 6.86 4.98 -5.39
C LEU A 134 6.93 5.12 -6.93
N VAL A 135 6.95 6.34 -7.45
CA VAL A 135 7.11 6.57 -8.89
C VAL A 135 8.42 5.97 -9.40
N ARG A 136 9.52 6.13 -8.67
CA ARG A 136 10.82 5.55 -9.05
C ARG A 136 10.85 4.03 -8.94
N VAL A 137 10.16 3.47 -7.93
CA VAL A 137 9.99 2.02 -7.83
C VAL A 137 9.24 1.50 -9.05
N ALA A 138 8.07 2.06 -9.37
CA ALA A 138 7.28 1.64 -10.52
C ALA A 138 8.05 1.73 -11.85
N ALA A 139 8.80 2.80 -12.04
CA ALA A 139 9.57 3.07 -13.27
C ALA A 139 10.92 2.33 -13.35
N ASN A 140 11.31 1.53 -12.36
CA ASN A 140 12.67 0.93 -12.24
C ASN A 140 13.79 1.98 -12.20
N GLU A 141 13.52 3.16 -11.62
CA GLU A 141 14.43 4.31 -11.60
C GLU A 141 15.11 4.54 -10.25
N MET A 142 15.19 3.52 -9.41
CA MET A 142 15.78 3.63 -8.07
C MET A 142 17.26 4.05 -8.11
N GLU A 143 17.95 3.81 -9.21
CA GLU A 143 19.35 4.23 -9.41
C GLU A 143 19.55 5.76 -9.43
N LYS A 144 18.48 6.53 -9.64
CA LYS A 144 18.48 8.00 -9.46
C LYS A 144 18.76 8.42 -7.99
N TYR A 145 18.61 7.52 -7.02
CA TYR A 145 19.08 7.74 -5.66
C TYR A 145 20.56 7.35 -5.54
N LYS A 146 21.43 8.31 -5.24
CA LYS A 146 22.90 8.07 -5.12
C LYS A 146 23.23 6.93 -4.15
N GLU A 147 22.50 6.81 -3.05
CA GLU A 147 22.71 5.77 -2.04
C GLU A 147 22.23 4.38 -2.48
N PHE A 148 21.33 4.30 -3.46
CA PHE A 148 20.74 3.04 -3.88
C PHE A 148 21.76 2.03 -4.42
N LYS A 149 22.84 2.49 -5.04
CA LYS A 149 23.94 1.63 -5.54
C LYS A 149 24.52 0.73 -4.44
N LYS A 150 24.61 1.25 -3.19
CA LYS A 150 25.08 0.46 -2.03
C LYS A 150 24.10 -0.66 -1.68
N PHE A 151 22.80 -0.38 -1.74
CA PHE A 151 21.76 -1.39 -1.49
C PHE A 151 21.74 -2.44 -2.61
N LYS A 152 21.84 -2.04 -3.87
CA LYS A 152 21.88 -2.96 -5.01
C LYS A 152 23.04 -3.94 -4.90
N LYS A 153 24.23 -3.46 -4.54
CA LYS A 153 25.41 -4.33 -4.34
C LYS A 153 25.23 -5.33 -3.20
N ARG A 154 24.53 -4.90 -2.10
CA ARG A 154 24.41 -5.72 -0.88
C ARG A 154 23.22 -6.69 -0.91
N TYR A 155 22.09 -6.30 -1.49
CA TYR A 155 20.81 -6.99 -1.37
C TYR A 155 20.28 -7.52 -2.71
N ASN A 156 20.98 -7.26 -3.81
CA ASN A 156 20.63 -7.72 -5.15
C ASN A 156 19.11 -7.56 -5.45
N GLY A 157 18.37 -8.66 -5.70
CA GLY A 157 16.95 -8.64 -6.07
C GLY A 157 15.99 -8.02 -5.03
N ASP A 158 16.44 -7.84 -3.77
CA ASP A 158 15.63 -7.21 -2.71
C ASP A 158 16.00 -5.76 -2.45
N ALA A 159 16.94 -5.19 -3.20
CA ALA A 159 17.51 -3.87 -2.94
C ALA A 159 16.45 -2.75 -2.87
N GLU A 160 15.45 -2.78 -3.74
CA GLU A 160 14.36 -1.78 -3.75
C GLU A 160 13.54 -1.84 -2.48
N ILE A 161 13.15 -3.04 -2.04
CA ILE A 161 12.35 -3.26 -0.82
C ILE A 161 13.15 -2.83 0.41
N VAL A 162 14.42 -3.22 0.50
CA VAL A 162 15.28 -2.86 1.64
C VAL A 162 15.55 -1.35 1.68
N TYR A 163 15.71 -0.71 0.52
CA TYR A 163 15.83 0.74 0.45
C TYR A 163 14.56 1.45 0.92
N MET A 164 13.39 1.01 0.45
CA MET A 164 12.09 1.53 0.90
C MET A 164 11.92 1.37 2.41
N ALA A 165 12.22 0.19 2.95
CA ALA A 165 12.14 -0.08 4.39
C ALA A 165 13.06 0.85 5.20
N ASN A 166 14.28 1.09 4.72
CA ASN A 166 15.20 2.02 5.35
C ASN A 166 14.71 3.47 5.27
N PHE A 167 14.13 3.88 4.12
CA PHE A 167 13.52 5.19 3.95
C PHE A 167 12.37 5.39 4.95
N LEU A 168 11.44 4.43 5.04
CA LEU A 168 10.30 4.50 5.95
C LEU A 168 10.76 4.54 7.43
N ARG A 169 11.76 3.74 7.79
CA ARG A 169 12.31 3.71 9.15
C ARG A 169 12.93 5.05 9.55
N LYS A 170 13.69 5.67 8.66
CA LYS A 170 14.32 6.99 8.91
C LYS A 170 13.31 8.13 8.98
N ASN A 171 12.21 8.00 8.25
CA ASN A 171 11.20 9.05 8.09
C ASN A 171 9.89 8.74 8.80
N SER A 172 9.91 7.94 9.86
CA SER A 172 8.73 7.68 10.69
C SER A 172 9.01 7.92 12.16
N ARG A 173 7.96 8.28 12.88
CA ARG A 173 7.97 8.42 14.34
C ARG A 173 6.77 7.69 14.96
N ILE A 174 6.89 7.38 16.25
CA ILE A 174 5.79 6.84 17.04
C ILE A 174 4.72 7.92 17.20
N ILE A 175 3.46 7.53 17.06
CA ILE A 175 2.32 8.37 17.40
C ILE A 175 2.14 8.25 18.93
N ASN A 176 2.40 9.31 19.68
CA ASN A 176 2.16 9.33 21.13
C ASN A 176 0.67 9.23 21.42
N ASN A 177 0.31 8.56 22.51
CA ASN A 177 -1.04 8.08 22.87
C ASN A 177 -2.14 9.14 23.06
N ASN A 178 -1.94 10.41 22.75
CA ASN A 178 -2.97 11.44 22.74
C ASN A 178 -3.81 11.45 21.44
N PHE A 179 -3.60 10.50 20.54
CA PHE A 179 -4.44 10.35 19.35
C PHE A 179 -5.66 9.51 19.69
N ARG A 180 -6.83 10.15 19.72
CA ARG A 180 -8.13 9.47 19.68
C ARG A 180 -8.18 8.58 18.45
N SER A 181 -8.87 7.43 18.54
CA SER A 181 -9.22 6.63 17.37
C SER A 181 -9.85 7.53 16.33
N ILE A 182 -9.26 7.57 15.13
CA ILE A 182 -9.79 8.38 14.05
C ILE A 182 -11.04 7.69 13.55
N THR A 183 -12.17 8.40 13.51
CA THR A 183 -13.39 7.91 12.87
C THR A 183 -13.14 7.74 11.37
N TYR A 184 -13.97 6.92 10.69
CA TYR A 184 -13.92 6.76 9.24
C TYR A 184 -14.03 8.12 8.51
N GLU A 185 -14.81 9.05 9.01
CA GLU A 185 -14.96 10.41 8.47
C GLU A 185 -13.68 11.23 8.63
N GLU A 186 -13.05 11.18 9.79
CA GLU A 186 -11.77 11.85 10.05
C GLU A 186 -10.64 11.23 9.24
N PHE A 187 -10.65 9.90 9.08
CA PHE A 187 -9.73 9.19 8.21
C PHE A 187 -9.91 9.64 6.76
N ASN A 188 -11.14 9.66 6.24
CA ASN A 188 -11.44 10.17 4.91
C ASN A 188 -11.04 11.65 4.74
N LYS A 189 -11.25 12.49 5.76
CA LYS A 189 -10.84 13.90 5.73
C LYS A 189 -9.32 14.07 5.72
N LYS A 190 -8.59 13.23 6.44
CA LYS A 190 -7.12 13.17 6.40
C LYS A 190 -6.62 12.54 5.10
N LEU A 191 -7.25 11.48 4.63
CA LEU A 191 -6.98 10.85 3.34
C LEU A 191 -7.11 11.88 2.21
N LYS A 192 -8.18 12.68 2.20
CA LYS A 192 -8.39 13.78 1.25
C LYS A 192 -7.25 14.81 1.24
N ARG A 193 -6.58 15.02 2.38
CA ARG A 193 -5.41 15.92 2.47
C ARG A 193 -4.12 15.26 1.98
N ILE A 194 -4.00 13.93 2.15
CA ILE A 194 -2.81 13.16 1.80
C ILE A 194 -2.82 12.78 0.31
N ILE A 195 -3.99 12.47 -0.25
CA ILE A 195 -4.16 11.95 -1.62
C ILE A 195 -4.43 13.07 -2.65
N LYS A 196 -4.47 14.34 -2.26
CA LYS A 196 -4.47 15.45 -3.23
C LYS A 196 -3.15 15.40 -4.01
N PHE A 197 -3.20 14.71 -5.15
CA PHE A 197 -2.18 14.74 -6.19
C PHE A 197 -2.36 15.98 -7.06
#